data_0144f2836acb2c306e319f5d9e2f169a
#
_entry.id   0144f2836acb2c306e319f5d9e2f169a
#
_cell.length_a   1.000
_cell.length_b   1.000
_cell.length_c   1.000
_cell.angle_alpha   90.00
_cell.angle_beta   90.00
_cell.angle_gamma   90.00
#
_symmetry.space_group_name_H-M   'P 1'
#
loop_
_entity.id
_entity.type
_entity.pdbx_description
1 polymer ?
#
loop_
_entity_poly.entity_id
_entity_poly.type
_entity_poly.pdbx_seq_one_letter_code
_entity_poly.pdbx_strand_id
1 'polypeptide(L)'
;MTFLRSLAFLIAQILVTPPYAIIALATFPLPRLARYRVISGWSRAMIWLAKNVLGIQYRVIGAENLPRTPAVILSKHQSAWETLAFQVIFPPQVWVLKRELLWIPFFGWGLALTSPIAINRSSGARALRRMAELGRKRLAQGFWIAIFPEGTRVRPGKKGTYHPGGAWLAVNCGAPVVPVAHNAGLLWGRGAFLKHPGTVTVEIGAPIDARSHTPESLNAAVEEWIEGRMANLCPVP
;
A
#
# COMPACT_ATOMS: atom_id res chain seq x y z
N MET A 1 -0.58 12.24 -26.97
CA MET A 1 -1.43 11.12 -26.50
C MET A 1 -1.41 10.95 -24.96
N THR A 2 -0.25 11.01 -24.30
CA THR A 2 -0.16 10.83 -22.82
C THR A 2 -1.00 11.82 -22.02
N PHE A 3 -1.02 13.10 -22.43
CA PHE A 3 -1.85 14.14 -21.80
C PHE A 3 -3.34 13.80 -21.84
N LEU A 4 -3.88 13.48 -23.02
CA LEU A 4 -5.30 13.16 -23.18
C LEU A 4 -5.71 11.91 -22.38
N ARG A 5 -4.87 10.88 -22.35
CA ARG A 5 -5.09 9.69 -21.52
C ARG A 5 -5.09 10.02 -20.03
N SER A 6 -4.14 10.85 -19.58
CA SER A 6 -4.06 11.27 -18.18
C SER A 6 -5.27 12.14 -17.78
N LEU A 7 -5.74 13.01 -18.67
CA LEU A 7 -6.94 13.81 -18.49
C LEU A 7 -8.20 12.94 -18.43
N ALA A 8 -8.35 12.01 -19.36
CA ALA A 8 -9.48 11.08 -19.37
C ALA A 8 -9.53 10.22 -18.08
N PHE A 9 -8.36 9.76 -17.62
CA PHE A 9 -8.27 9.04 -16.35
C PHE A 9 -8.66 9.91 -15.15
N LEU A 10 -8.21 11.17 -15.10
CA LEU A 10 -8.57 12.10 -14.04
C LEU A 10 -10.08 12.36 -14.03
N ILE A 11 -10.69 12.62 -15.20
CA ILE A 11 -12.13 12.80 -15.31
C ILE A 11 -12.89 11.56 -14.82
N ALA A 12 -12.49 10.37 -15.26
CA ALA A 12 -13.08 9.12 -14.80
C ALA A 12 -12.95 8.94 -13.29
N GLN A 13 -11.80 9.27 -12.72
CA GLN A 13 -11.55 9.21 -11.27
C GLN A 13 -12.47 10.17 -10.52
N ILE A 14 -12.64 11.41 -10.99
CA ILE A 14 -13.53 12.42 -10.40
C ILE A 14 -14.99 11.97 -10.46
N LEU A 15 -15.42 11.39 -11.58
CA LEU A 15 -16.81 10.95 -11.76
C LEU A 15 -17.14 9.67 -10.96
N VAL A 16 -16.19 8.75 -10.83
CA VAL A 16 -16.42 7.45 -10.17
C VAL A 16 -16.28 7.55 -8.65
N THR A 17 -15.40 8.42 -8.13
CA THR A 17 -15.08 8.45 -6.69
C THR A 17 -16.28 8.87 -5.81
N PRO A 18 -17.04 9.94 -6.09
CA PRO A 18 -18.16 10.35 -5.23
C PRO A 18 -19.28 9.31 -5.13
N PRO A 19 -19.82 8.76 -6.25
CA PRO A 19 -20.82 7.70 -6.16
C PRO A 19 -20.31 6.47 -5.39
N TYR A 20 -19.04 6.11 -5.62
CA TYR A 20 -18.45 4.97 -4.93
C TYR A 20 -18.26 5.22 -3.43
N ALA A 21 -17.97 6.46 -3.03
CA ALA A 21 -17.92 6.83 -1.61
C ALA A 21 -19.30 6.69 -0.94
N ILE A 22 -20.39 7.01 -1.63
CA ILE A 22 -21.76 6.79 -1.13
C ILE A 22 -22.03 5.30 -0.95
N ILE A 23 -21.67 4.48 -1.95
CA ILE A 23 -21.76 3.02 -1.84
C ILE A 23 -20.93 2.52 -0.63
N ALA A 24 -19.72 3.03 -0.45
CA ALA A 24 -18.87 2.68 0.67
C ALA A 24 -19.55 3.01 2.01
N LEU A 25 -20.18 4.18 2.15
CA LEU A 25 -20.93 4.55 3.35
C LEU A 25 -22.10 3.60 3.62
N ALA A 26 -22.83 3.17 2.59
CA ALA A 26 -23.92 2.21 2.73
C ALA A 26 -23.46 0.82 3.23
N THR A 27 -22.14 0.52 3.11
CA THR A 27 -21.58 -0.75 3.64
C THR A 27 -21.36 -0.74 5.16
N PHE A 28 -21.62 0.37 5.85
CA PHE A 28 -21.37 0.50 7.30
C PHE A 28 -21.93 -0.66 8.14
N PRO A 29 -23.15 -1.20 7.88
CA PRO A 29 -23.70 -2.33 8.63
C PRO A 29 -22.98 -3.66 8.38
N LEU A 30 -22.23 -3.78 7.30
CA LEU A 30 -21.61 -5.04 6.92
C LEU A 30 -20.41 -5.40 7.84
N PRO A 31 -20.12 -6.70 8.04
CA PRO A 31 -18.87 -7.16 8.65
C PRO A 31 -17.65 -6.58 7.93
N ARG A 32 -16.55 -6.31 8.68
CA ARG A 32 -15.37 -5.60 8.15
C ARG A 32 -14.79 -6.18 6.87
N LEU A 33 -14.67 -7.51 6.77
CA LEU A 33 -14.14 -8.16 5.56
C LEU A 33 -15.09 -8.00 4.36
N ALA A 34 -16.39 -8.15 4.57
CA ALA A 34 -17.39 -7.95 3.52
C ALA A 34 -17.36 -6.49 3.02
N ARG A 35 -17.36 -5.54 3.95
CA ARG A 35 -17.23 -4.11 3.66
C ARG A 35 -15.95 -3.81 2.88
N TYR A 36 -14.79 -4.33 3.30
CA TYR A 36 -13.53 -4.18 2.60
C TYR A 36 -13.62 -4.68 1.15
N ARG A 37 -14.23 -5.85 0.92
CA ARG A 37 -14.39 -6.41 -0.43
C ARG A 37 -15.21 -5.52 -1.36
N VAL A 38 -16.24 -4.87 -0.84
CA VAL A 38 -17.02 -3.88 -1.60
C VAL A 38 -16.18 -2.64 -1.87
N ILE A 39 -15.60 -2.03 -0.83
CA ILE A 39 -14.86 -0.77 -0.94
C ILE A 39 -13.61 -0.92 -1.83
N SER A 40 -12.90 -2.04 -1.74
CA SER A 40 -11.73 -2.32 -2.61
C SER A 40 -12.11 -2.47 -4.09
N GLY A 41 -13.39 -2.62 -4.42
CA GLY A 41 -13.90 -2.55 -5.79
C GLY A 41 -13.56 -1.23 -6.49
N TRP A 42 -13.50 -0.11 -5.76
CA TRP A 42 -13.01 1.15 -6.31
C TRP A 42 -11.56 1.05 -6.79
N SER A 43 -10.69 0.44 -6.01
CA SER A 43 -9.29 0.23 -6.42
C SER A 43 -9.20 -0.68 -7.64
N ARG A 44 -10.03 -1.74 -7.72
CA ARG A 44 -10.12 -2.60 -8.91
C ARG A 44 -10.54 -1.80 -10.14
N ALA A 45 -11.56 -0.93 -10.01
CA ALA A 45 -11.99 -0.05 -11.10
C ALA A 45 -10.87 0.90 -11.53
N MET A 46 -10.14 1.50 -10.59
CA MET A 46 -9.03 2.41 -10.90
C MET A 46 -7.87 1.69 -11.58
N ILE A 47 -7.52 0.47 -11.17
CA ILE A 47 -6.48 -0.34 -11.83
C ILE A 47 -6.94 -0.78 -13.23
N TRP A 48 -8.21 -1.13 -13.40
CA TRP A 48 -8.78 -1.42 -14.70
C TRP A 48 -8.71 -0.19 -15.64
N LEU A 49 -9.06 0.99 -15.15
CA LEU A 49 -8.92 2.26 -15.88
C LEU A 49 -7.45 2.56 -16.19
N ALA A 50 -6.54 2.34 -15.25
CA ALA A 50 -5.11 2.53 -15.49
C ALA A 50 -4.59 1.62 -16.61
N LYS A 51 -5.06 0.39 -16.67
CA LYS A 51 -4.72 -0.55 -17.77
C LYS A 51 -5.30 -0.08 -19.11
N ASN A 52 -6.59 0.23 -19.18
CA ASN A 52 -7.30 0.43 -20.45
C ASN A 52 -7.20 1.87 -20.98
N VAL A 53 -7.08 2.86 -20.11
CA VAL A 53 -6.99 4.28 -20.50
C VAL A 53 -5.55 4.75 -20.54
N LEU A 54 -4.76 4.47 -19.48
CA LEU A 54 -3.37 4.92 -19.39
C LEU A 54 -2.39 3.97 -20.11
N GLY A 55 -2.77 2.71 -20.31
CA GLY A 55 -1.86 1.67 -20.83
C GLY A 55 -0.85 1.18 -19.77
N ILE A 56 -1.17 1.33 -18.48
CA ILE A 56 -0.32 0.86 -17.37
C ILE A 56 -0.72 -0.56 -17.02
N GLN A 57 0.07 -1.52 -17.47
CA GLN A 57 -0.06 -2.93 -17.10
C GLN A 57 0.78 -3.25 -15.86
N TYR A 58 0.63 -4.44 -15.29
CA TYR A 58 1.52 -4.93 -14.24
C TYR A 58 1.77 -6.42 -14.34
N ARG A 59 2.91 -6.84 -13.81
CA ARG A 59 3.27 -8.23 -13.57
C ARG A 59 3.74 -8.40 -12.14
N VAL A 60 3.45 -9.56 -11.55
CA VAL A 60 3.84 -9.92 -10.18
C VAL A 60 4.84 -11.07 -10.28
N ILE A 61 5.95 -10.95 -9.56
CA ILE A 61 7.00 -11.95 -9.42
C ILE A 61 7.04 -12.32 -7.93
N GLY A 62 7.13 -13.63 -7.61
CA GLY A 62 7.19 -14.08 -6.24
C GLY A 62 5.82 -14.16 -5.55
N ALA A 63 4.71 -14.28 -6.30
CA ALA A 63 3.38 -14.45 -5.71
C ALA A 63 3.29 -15.72 -4.84
N GLU A 64 4.06 -16.73 -5.16
CA GLU A 64 4.22 -17.99 -4.40
C GLU A 64 4.82 -17.79 -3.00
N ASN A 65 5.49 -16.67 -2.77
CA ASN A 65 6.07 -16.31 -1.47
C ASN A 65 5.03 -15.83 -0.45
N LEU A 66 3.78 -15.62 -0.87
CA LEU A 66 2.75 -15.13 0.05
C LEU A 66 2.42 -16.20 1.09
N PRO A 67 2.61 -15.93 2.40
CA PRO A 67 2.25 -16.87 3.45
C PRO A 67 0.73 -17.06 3.51
N ARG A 68 0.30 -18.22 4.00
CA ARG A 68 -1.13 -18.51 4.19
C ARG A 68 -1.76 -17.75 5.36
N THR A 69 -0.94 -17.27 6.28
CA THR A 69 -1.38 -16.49 7.45
C THR A 69 -1.27 -14.99 7.18
N PRO A 70 -2.08 -14.16 7.86
CA PRO A 70 -1.94 -12.71 7.78
C PRO A 70 -0.53 -12.22 8.09
N ALA A 71 -0.03 -11.30 7.29
CA ALA A 71 1.34 -10.79 7.32
C ALA A 71 1.40 -9.27 7.33
N VAL A 72 2.57 -8.72 7.62
CA VAL A 72 2.88 -7.31 7.46
C VAL A 72 3.63 -7.12 6.13
N ILE A 73 3.07 -6.33 5.22
CA ILE A 73 3.72 -5.95 3.97
C ILE A 73 4.56 -4.70 4.25
N LEU A 74 5.86 -4.78 4.03
CA LEU A 74 6.75 -3.62 4.02
C LEU A 74 7.20 -3.35 2.58
N SER A 75 6.78 -2.21 2.03
CA SER A 75 6.96 -1.94 0.60
C SER A 75 7.66 -0.63 0.32
N LYS A 76 8.41 -0.60 -0.78
CA LYS A 76 8.84 0.65 -1.43
C LYS A 76 7.63 1.56 -1.65
N HIS A 77 7.81 2.88 -1.53
CA HIS A 77 6.74 3.85 -1.77
C HIS A 77 7.14 4.89 -2.81
N GLN A 78 6.54 4.84 -4.00
CA GLN A 78 6.90 5.72 -5.11
C GLN A 78 5.70 6.45 -5.74
N SER A 79 4.51 5.84 -5.71
CA SER A 79 3.36 6.26 -6.50
C SER A 79 2.05 6.22 -5.69
N ALA A 80 0.97 6.66 -6.29
CA ALA A 80 -0.38 6.33 -5.84
C ALA A 80 -0.81 4.96 -6.39
N TRP A 81 -0.19 4.48 -7.45
CA TRP A 81 -0.55 3.25 -8.13
C TRP A 81 -0.48 2.03 -7.19
N GLU A 82 0.62 1.88 -6.44
CA GLU A 82 0.77 0.73 -5.53
C GLU A 82 -0.28 0.71 -4.43
N THR A 83 -0.77 1.87 -3.98
CA THR A 83 -1.83 1.90 -2.96
C THR A 83 -3.17 1.38 -3.48
N LEU A 84 -3.37 1.42 -4.80
CA LEU A 84 -4.53 0.85 -5.47
C LEU A 84 -4.28 -0.61 -5.84
N ALA A 85 -3.14 -0.90 -6.46
CA ALA A 85 -2.80 -2.21 -6.98
C ALA A 85 -2.66 -3.27 -5.88
N PHE A 86 -2.16 -2.90 -4.70
CA PHE A 86 -2.03 -3.85 -3.60
C PHE A 86 -3.37 -4.41 -3.13
N GLN A 87 -4.46 -3.66 -3.27
CA GLN A 87 -5.80 -4.15 -2.98
C GLN A 87 -6.33 -5.15 -4.03
N VAL A 88 -5.60 -5.33 -5.13
CA VAL A 88 -5.87 -6.31 -6.17
C VAL A 88 -4.92 -7.51 -6.07
N ILE A 89 -3.65 -7.24 -5.73
CA ILE A 89 -2.55 -8.22 -5.72
C ILE A 89 -2.54 -9.06 -4.43
N PHE A 90 -2.75 -8.41 -3.29
CA PHE A 90 -2.63 -9.07 -1.98
C PHE A 90 -3.99 -9.43 -1.38
N PRO A 91 -4.02 -10.33 -0.36
CA PRO A 91 -5.22 -10.58 0.45
C PRO A 91 -5.76 -9.31 1.10
N PRO A 92 -6.99 -9.34 1.66
CA PRO A 92 -7.56 -8.19 2.34
C PRO A 92 -6.59 -7.56 3.33
N GLN A 93 -6.36 -6.24 3.20
CA GLN A 93 -5.35 -5.54 3.98
C GLN A 93 -5.82 -4.20 4.49
N VAL A 94 -5.21 -3.74 5.56
CA VAL A 94 -5.38 -2.41 6.11
C VAL A 94 -4.09 -1.62 5.96
N TRP A 95 -4.22 -0.31 5.80
CA TRP A 95 -3.09 0.61 5.70
C TRP A 95 -2.74 1.21 7.05
N VAL A 96 -1.44 1.32 7.35
CA VAL A 96 -0.96 2.26 8.35
C VAL A 96 -0.77 3.60 7.67
N LEU A 97 -1.55 4.60 8.08
CA LEU A 97 -1.60 5.88 7.39
C LEU A 97 -1.67 7.07 8.36
N LYS A 98 -1.41 8.27 7.84
CA LYS A 98 -1.61 9.52 8.59
C LYS A 98 -3.09 9.76 8.83
N ARG A 99 -3.45 10.11 10.08
CA ARG A 99 -4.83 10.39 10.48
C ARG A 99 -5.52 11.44 9.61
N GLU A 100 -4.78 12.43 9.16
CA GLU A 100 -5.28 13.56 8.37
C GLU A 100 -5.87 13.11 7.01
N LEU A 101 -5.43 11.96 6.47
CA LEU A 101 -6.00 11.42 5.23
C LEU A 101 -7.47 11.04 5.35
N LEU A 102 -7.95 10.78 6.56
CA LEU A 102 -9.36 10.45 6.82
C LEU A 102 -10.27 11.67 6.71
N TRP A 103 -9.72 12.88 6.67
CA TRP A 103 -10.51 14.12 6.56
C TRP A 103 -10.74 14.57 5.12
N ILE A 104 -10.10 13.91 4.14
CA ILE A 104 -10.32 14.21 2.72
C ILE A 104 -11.76 13.82 2.35
N PRO A 105 -12.59 14.76 1.87
CA PRO A 105 -13.97 14.46 1.50
C PRO A 105 -14.07 13.30 0.51
N PHE A 106 -15.13 12.49 0.64
CA PHE A 106 -15.40 11.28 -0.14
C PHE A 106 -14.32 10.18 0.00
N PHE A 107 -13.07 10.48 -0.37
CA PHE A 107 -11.96 9.52 -0.29
C PHE A 107 -11.69 9.08 1.15
N GLY A 108 -11.53 10.02 2.08
CA GLY A 108 -11.27 9.75 3.50
C GLY A 108 -12.41 8.99 4.17
N TRP A 109 -13.65 9.24 3.78
CA TRP A 109 -14.82 8.53 4.31
C TRP A 109 -14.80 7.05 3.90
N GLY A 110 -14.57 6.76 2.62
CA GLY A 110 -14.39 5.38 2.14
C GLY A 110 -13.19 4.70 2.79
N LEU A 111 -12.06 5.44 2.89
CA LEU A 111 -10.84 4.94 3.52
C LEU A 111 -11.04 4.60 5.02
N ALA A 112 -11.79 5.42 5.78
CA ALA A 112 -12.10 5.15 7.19
C ALA A 112 -12.84 3.82 7.37
N LEU A 113 -13.72 3.48 6.42
CA LEU A 113 -14.50 2.24 6.44
C LEU A 113 -13.67 0.99 6.10
N THR A 114 -12.47 1.13 5.51
CA THR A 114 -11.55 -0.01 5.31
C THR A 114 -10.84 -0.45 6.60
N SER A 115 -11.17 0.16 7.74
CA SER A 115 -10.60 -0.16 9.06
C SER A 115 -9.10 0.11 9.18
N PRO A 116 -8.55 1.21 8.64
CA PRO A 116 -7.13 1.50 8.64
C PRO A 116 -6.57 1.66 10.06
N ILE A 117 -5.25 1.59 10.17
CA ILE A 117 -4.51 1.95 11.38
C ILE A 117 -4.04 3.39 11.20
N ALA A 118 -4.91 4.32 11.58
CA ALA A 118 -4.61 5.75 11.50
C ALA A 118 -3.76 6.18 12.71
N ILE A 119 -2.60 6.78 12.43
CA ILE A 119 -1.65 7.22 13.46
C ILE A 119 -1.42 8.72 13.39
N ASN A 120 -1.26 9.33 14.55
CA ASN A 120 -0.65 10.64 14.69
C ASN A 120 0.84 10.46 14.98
N ARG A 121 1.69 10.73 14.01
CA ARG A 121 3.15 10.49 14.10
C ARG A 121 3.83 11.35 15.17
N SER A 122 3.26 12.51 15.51
CA SER A 122 3.80 13.38 16.56
C SER A 122 3.65 12.80 17.97
N SER A 123 2.82 11.76 18.15
CA SER A 123 2.56 11.15 19.45
C SER A 123 3.62 10.12 19.90
N GLY A 124 4.73 9.96 19.17
CA GLY A 124 5.87 9.13 19.57
C GLY A 124 5.51 7.71 20.03
N ALA A 125 5.97 7.33 21.21
CA ALA A 125 5.74 5.99 21.77
C ALA A 125 4.25 5.62 21.93
N ARG A 126 3.37 6.59 22.15
CA ARG A 126 1.91 6.35 22.24
C ARG A 126 1.36 5.90 20.87
N ALA A 127 1.83 6.51 19.78
CA ALA A 127 1.43 6.11 18.42
C ALA A 127 1.86 4.67 18.13
N LEU A 128 3.08 4.27 18.52
CA LEU A 128 3.59 2.90 18.35
C LEU A 128 2.75 1.89 19.13
N ARG A 129 2.47 2.13 20.41
CA ARG A 129 1.63 1.24 21.24
C ARG A 129 0.24 1.06 20.62
N ARG A 130 -0.39 2.15 20.20
CA ARG A 130 -1.70 2.12 19.53
C ARG A 130 -1.65 1.36 18.20
N MET A 131 -0.57 1.52 17.44
CA MET A 131 -0.35 0.80 16.19
C MET A 131 -0.25 -0.71 16.42
N ALA A 132 0.49 -1.17 17.45
CA ALA A 132 0.58 -2.60 17.79
C ALA A 132 -0.75 -3.18 18.27
N GLU A 133 -1.48 -2.46 19.13
CA GLU A 133 -2.80 -2.88 19.61
C GLU A 133 -3.78 -3.10 18.45
N LEU A 134 -3.89 -2.10 17.57
CA LEU A 134 -4.73 -2.17 16.39
C LEU A 134 -4.22 -3.22 15.38
N GLY A 135 -2.90 -3.35 15.25
CA GLY A 135 -2.26 -4.34 14.38
C GLY A 135 -2.64 -5.76 14.76
N ARG A 136 -2.45 -6.14 16.03
CA ARG A 136 -2.88 -7.46 16.53
C ARG A 136 -4.37 -7.71 16.25
N LYS A 137 -5.22 -6.70 16.51
CA LYS A 137 -6.66 -6.81 16.24
C LYS A 137 -6.98 -7.03 14.77
N ARG A 138 -6.26 -6.36 13.85
CA ARG A 138 -6.48 -6.52 12.41
C ARG A 138 -5.98 -7.87 11.89
N LEU A 139 -4.79 -8.29 12.31
CA LEU A 139 -4.25 -9.62 11.97
C LEU A 139 -5.19 -10.75 12.45
N ALA A 140 -5.68 -10.67 13.68
CA ALA A 140 -6.65 -11.63 14.24
C ALA A 140 -8.00 -11.63 13.48
N GLN A 141 -8.36 -10.53 12.80
CA GLN A 141 -9.53 -10.42 11.94
C GLN A 141 -9.30 -10.92 10.51
N GLY A 142 -8.12 -11.47 10.20
CA GLY A 142 -7.76 -11.96 8.88
C GLY A 142 -7.27 -10.89 7.90
N PHE A 143 -7.03 -9.65 8.36
CA PHE A 143 -6.42 -8.62 7.53
C PHE A 143 -4.91 -8.69 7.57
N TRP A 144 -4.29 -8.45 6.45
CA TRP A 144 -2.88 -8.10 6.35
C TRP A 144 -2.68 -6.62 6.71
N ILE A 145 -1.45 -6.22 6.97
CA ILE A 145 -1.13 -4.81 7.27
C ILE A 145 -0.10 -4.32 6.27
N ALA A 146 -0.44 -3.29 5.49
CA ALA A 146 0.50 -2.69 4.54
C ALA A 146 1.08 -1.39 5.11
N ILE A 147 2.41 -1.29 5.07
CA ILE A 147 3.18 -0.15 5.57
C ILE A 147 4.25 0.22 4.56
N PHE A 148 4.45 1.50 4.40
CA PHE A 148 5.57 2.06 3.66
C PHE A 148 6.62 2.57 4.66
N PRO A 149 7.75 1.86 4.85
CA PRO A 149 8.75 2.23 5.86
C PRO A 149 9.40 3.58 5.59
N GLU A 150 9.45 4.03 4.34
CA GLU A 150 9.95 5.37 3.97
C GLU A 150 9.02 6.49 4.45
N GLY A 151 7.77 6.19 4.81
CA GLY A 151 6.80 7.15 5.35
C GLY A 151 6.35 8.24 4.38
N THR A 152 6.96 8.35 3.22
CA THR A 152 6.62 9.28 2.12
C THR A 152 7.02 8.66 0.79
N ARG A 153 6.42 9.14 -0.30
CA ARG A 153 6.79 8.70 -1.65
C ARG A 153 8.17 9.21 -2.04
N VAL A 154 9.05 8.31 -2.46
CA VAL A 154 10.43 8.58 -2.90
C VAL A 154 10.51 8.44 -4.42
N ARG A 155 11.26 9.30 -5.08
CA ARG A 155 11.43 9.26 -6.54
C ARG A 155 12.17 7.99 -6.97
N PRO A 156 11.88 7.42 -8.16
CA PRO A 156 12.66 6.34 -8.74
C PRO A 156 14.15 6.66 -8.75
N GLY A 157 14.99 5.67 -8.53
CA GLY A 157 16.45 5.83 -8.42
C GLY A 157 16.96 6.51 -7.14
N LYS A 158 16.06 6.85 -6.21
CA LYS A 158 16.44 7.41 -4.91
C LYS A 158 16.06 6.45 -3.78
N LYS A 159 16.92 6.41 -2.75
CA LYS A 159 16.66 5.73 -1.50
C LYS A 159 16.11 6.73 -0.48
N GLY A 160 15.04 6.35 0.22
CA GLY A 160 14.50 7.11 1.34
C GLY A 160 15.04 6.60 2.68
N THR A 161 14.68 7.28 3.77
CA THR A 161 14.97 6.80 5.13
C THR A 161 13.96 5.76 5.54
N TYR A 162 14.41 4.57 5.93
CA TYR A 162 13.57 3.50 6.42
C TYR A 162 13.33 3.65 7.93
N HIS A 163 12.11 3.98 8.31
CA HIS A 163 11.71 4.12 9.70
C HIS A 163 11.34 2.75 10.31
N PRO A 164 11.81 2.42 11.51
CA PRO A 164 11.64 1.08 12.08
C PRO A 164 10.20 0.76 12.54
N GLY A 165 9.27 1.70 12.46
CA GLY A 165 7.90 1.52 12.95
C GLY A 165 7.14 0.33 12.37
N GLY A 166 7.38 -0.02 11.10
CA GLY A 166 6.77 -1.17 10.44
C GLY A 166 7.35 -2.49 10.97
N ALA A 167 8.68 -2.57 11.06
CA ALA A 167 9.38 -3.71 11.64
C ALA A 167 9.02 -3.88 13.12
N TRP A 168 8.97 -2.78 13.87
CA TRP A 168 8.54 -2.78 15.26
C TRP A 168 7.11 -3.34 15.43
N LEU A 169 6.19 -2.95 14.55
CA LEU A 169 4.83 -3.53 14.54
C LEU A 169 4.87 -5.04 14.33
N ALA A 170 5.62 -5.51 13.33
CA ALA A 170 5.68 -6.92 12.98
C ALA A 170 6.25 -7.77 14.13
N VAL A 171 7.36 -7.33 14.73
CA VAL A 171 7.97 -7.99 15.91
C VAL A 171 6.98 -8.05 17.07
N ASN A 172 6.32 -6.93 17.42
CA ASN A 172 5.36 -6.88 18.53
C ASN A 172 4.08 -7.67 18.28
N CYS A 173 3.75 -7.95 17.02
CA CYS A 173 2.59 -8.78 16.65
C CYS A 173 2.98 -10.25 16.41
N GLY A 174 4.27 -10.59 16.33
CA GLY A 174 4.76 -11.92 15.94
C GLY A 174 4.33 -12.32 14.52
N ALA A 175 4.12 -11.34 13.63
CA ALA A 175 3.61 -11.57 12.29
C ALA A 175 4.76 -11.61 11.27
N PRO A 176 4.72 -12.53 10.27
CA PRO A 176 5.72 -12.56 9.23
C PRO A 176 5.70 -11.25 8.41
N VAL A 177 6.86 -10.84 7.92
CA VAL A 177 7.02 -9.67 7.06
C VAL A 177 7.25 -10.08 5.63
N VAL A 178 6.49 -9.51 4.70
CA VAL A 178 6.65 -9.68 3.26
C VAL A 178 7.22 -8.38 2.68
N PRO A 179 8.50 -8.37 2.26
CA PRO A 179 9.08 -7.20 1.61
C PRO A 179 8.62 -7.13 0.16
N VAL A 180 8.36 -5.91 -0.33
CA VAL A 180 7.85 -5.68 -1.69
C VAL A 180 8.58 -4.53 -2.35
N ALA A 181 9.10 -4.78 -3.56
CA ALA A 181 9.70 -3.78 -4.43
C ALA A 181 8.87 -3.60 -5.70
N HIS A 182 8.87 -2.42 -6.28
CA HIS A 182 8.17 -2.15 -7.55
C HIS A 182 8.68 -0.87 -8.21
N ASN A 183 8.49 -0.75 -9.51
CA ASN A 183 8.91 0.41 -10.31
C ASN A 183 7.76 1.36 -10.70
N ALA A 184 6.66 1.36 -9.95
CA ALA A 184 5.46 2.15 -10.29
C ALA A 184 5.73 3.64 -10.47
N GLY A 185 6.71 4.19 -9.75
CA GLY A 185 7.08 5.60 -9.84
C GLY A 185 7.63 6.04 -11.19
N LEU A 186 8.14 5.12 -12.02
CA LEU A 186 8.59 5.41 -13.39
C LEU A 186 7.42 5.78 -14.31
N LEU A 187 6.25 5.15 -14.10
CA LEU A 187 5.08 5.35 -14.95
C LEU A 187 4.09 6.34 -14.35
N TRP A 188 3.97 6.34 -13.03
CA TRP A 188 3.06 7.20 -12.28
C TRP A 188 3.80 7.84 -11.10
N GLY A 189 4.55 8.89 -11.37
CA GLY A 189 5.35 9.59 -10.37
C GLY A 189 4.52 10.27 -9.28
N ARG A 190 5.18 10.60 -8.17
CA ARG A 190 4.58 11.32 -7.05
C ARG A 190 4.01 12.67 -7.48
N GLY A 191 2.70 12.85 -7.33
CA GLY A 191 2.00 14.10 -7.65
C GLY A 191 1.96 14.43 -9.15
N ALA A 192 2.45 13.53 -10.03
CA ALA A 192 2.48 13.77 -11.46
C ALA A 192 1.06 13.72 -12.06
N PHE A 193 0.72 14.74 -12.84
CA PHE A 193 -0.48 14.71 -13.67
C PHE A 193 -0.31 13.71 -14.81
N LEU A 194 0.81 13.76 -15.52
CA LEU A 194 1.12 12.85 -16.62
C LEU A 194 1.45 11.45 -16.08
N LYS A 195 0.82 10.44 -16.68
CA LYS A 195 1.04 9.03 -16.41
C LYS A 195 1.41 8.33 -17.69
N HIS A 196 2.53 7.64 -17.70
CA HIS A 196 3.11 7.05 -18.89
C HIS A 196 2.69 5.58 -19.03
N PRO A 197 2.40 5.10 -20.25
CA PRO A 197 2.12 3.69 -20.48
C PRO A 197 3.36 2.83 -20.22
N GLY A 198 3.14 1.58 -19.89
CA GLY A 198 4.20 0.61 -19.64
C GLY A 198 3.78 -0.49 -18.66
N THR A 199 4.74 -1.29 -18.23
CA THR A 199 4.48 -2.39 -17.28
C THR A 199 5.13 -2.12 -15.93
N VAL A 200 4.33 -2.05 -14.88
CA VAL A 200 4.82 -2.06 -13.50
C VAL A 200 5.20 -3.49 -13.14
N THR A 201 6.44 -3.70 -12.73
CA THR A 201 6.87 -4.95 -12.11
C THR A 201 6.75 -4.82 -10.60
N VAL A 202 6.07 -5.76 -9.97
CA VAL A 202 5.98 -5.91 -8.51
C VAL A 202 6.70 -7.18 -8.13
N GLU A 203 7.75 -7.07 -7.32
CA GLU A 203 8.50 -8.20 -6.78
C GLU A 203 8.15 -8.40 -5.31
N ILE A 204 7.77 -9.63 -4.97
CA ILE A 204 7.39 -10.07 -3.62
C ILE A 204 8.51 -10.97 -3.11
N GLY A 205 9.16 -10.57 -2.03
CA GLY A 205 10.22 -11.34 -1.39
C GLY A 205 9.69 -12.48 -0.53
N ALA A 206 10.60 -13.42 -0.21
CA ALA A 206 10.30 -14.47 0.76
C ALA A 206 9.92 -13.85 2.12
N PRO A 207 8.96 -14.45 2.85
CA PRO A 207 8.57 -13.97 4.16
C PRO A 207 9.74 -14.04 5.15
N ILE A 208 9.91 -12.99 5.93
CA ILE A 208 10.90 -12.91 7.02
C ILE A 208 10.15 -13.15 8.34
N ASP A 209 10.62 -14.10 9.15
CA ASP A 209 10.03 -14.34 10.48
C ASP A 209 10.43 -13.22 11.45
N ALA A 210 9.48 -12.36 11.79
CA ALA A 210 9.74 -11.24 12.70
C ALA A 210 10.12 -11.67 14.12
N ARG A 211 9.82 -12.90 14.55
CA ARG A 211 10.16 -13.40 15.89
C ARG A 211 11.65 -13.68 16.08
N SER A 212 12.39 -13.88 14.99
CA SER A 212 13.84 -14.10 15.01
C SER A 212 14.65 -12.81 14.90
N HIS A 213 14.00 -11.64 14.93
CA HIS A 213 14.62 -10.34 14.73
C HIS A 213 14.28 -9.33 15.81
N THR A 214 15.18 -8.37 16.03
CA THR A 214 14.83 -7.10 16.66
C THR A 214 14.17 -6.18 15.62
N PRO A 215 13.44 -5.12 16.02
CA PRO A 215 12.89 -4.15 15.08
C PRO A 215 13.94 -3.54 14.14
N GLU A 216 15.15 -3.28 14.67
CA GLU A 216 16.26 -2.68 13.93
C GLU A 216 16.81 -3.65 12.89
N SER A 217 17.10 -4.91 13.30
CA SER A 217 17.63 -5.93 12.39
C SER A 217 16.62 -6.32 11.31
N LEU A 218 15.33 -6.39 11.65
CA LEU A 218 14.24 -6.62 10.69
C LEU A 218 14.12 -5.48 9.68
N ASN A 219 14.18 -4.23 10.17
CA ASN A 219 14.14 -3.05 9.30
C ASN A 219 15.32 -3.03 8.32
N ALA A 220 16.52 -3.34 8.80
CA ALA A 220 17.72 -3.42 7.97
C ALA A 220 17.61 -4.52 6.90
N ALA A 221 17.14 -5.73 7.27
CA ALA A 221 16.97 -6.83 6.32
C ALA A 221 15.93 -6.49 5.23
N VAL A 222 14.82 -5.85 5.61
CA VAL A 222 13.79 -5.39 4.66
C VAL A 222 14.34 -4.31 3.73
N GLU A 223 15.08 -3.34 4.28
CA GLU A 223 15.70 -2.26 3.51
C GLU A 223 16.70 -2.82 2.49
N GLU A 224 17.60 -3.70 2.92
CA GLU A 224 18.59 -4.34 2.07
C GLU A 224 17.92 -5.10 0.92
N TRP A 225 16.89 -5.89 1.22
CA TRP A 225 16.17 -6.64 0.20
C TRP A 225 15.48 -5.71 -0.80
N ILE A 226 14.71 -4.70 -0.32
CA ILE A 226 13.98 -3.78 -1.19
C ILE A 226 14.95 -3.00 -2.07
N GLU A 227 15.98 -2.37 -1.49
CA GLU A 227 16.90 -1.52 -2.25
C GLU A 227 17.76 -2.34 -3.21
N GLY A 228 18.13 -3.57 -2.85
CA GLY A 228 18.79 -4.51 -3.76
C GLY A 228 17.94 -4.84 -4.99
N ARG A 229 16.61 -4.99 -4.85
CA ARG A 229 15.69 -5.18 -5.99
C ARG A 229 15.46 -3.89 -6.77
N MET A 230 15.41 -2.75 -6.08
CA MET A 230 15.21 -1.45 -6.73
C MET A 230 16.34 -1.09 -7.71
N ALA A 231 17.57 -1.54 -7.46
CA ALA A 231 18.70 -1.35 -8.38
C ALA A 231 18.42 -1.93 -9.78
N ASN A 232 17.71 -3.06 -9.85
CA ASN A 232 17.33 -3.71 -11.11
C ASN A 232 16.01 -3.16 -11.68
N LEU A 233 15.05 -2.83 -10.83
CA LEU A 233 13.73 -2.34 -11.24
C LEU A 233 13.72 -0.88 -11.69
N CYS A 234 14.62 -0.08 -11.16
CA CYS A 234 14.76 1.34 -11.47
C CYS A 234 16.25 1.67 -11.65
N PRO A 235 16.92 1.14 -12.67
CA PRO A 235 18.33 1.46 -12.90
C PRO A 235 18.47 2.99 -13.02
N VAL A 236 19.45 3.52 -12.31
CA VAL A 236 19.83 4.94 -12.46
C VAL A 236 20.52 5.05 -13.81
N PRO A 237 20.12 6.00 -14.69
CA PRO A 237 20.76 6.19 -15.97
C PRO A 237 22.20 6.66 -15.82
#